data_9e8c37ca72ac83badb1285e678d1c372
#
_entry.id   9e8c37ca72ac83badb1285e678d1c372
#
_cell.length_a   1.000
_cell.length_b   1.000
_cell.length_c   1.000
_cell.angle_alpha   90.00
_cell.angle_beta   90.00
_cell.angle_gamma   90.00
#
_symmetry.space_group_name_H-M   'P 1'
#
loop_
_entity.id
_entity.type
_entity.pdbx_description
1 polymer ?
#
loop_
_entity_poly.entity_id
_entity_poly.type
_entity_poly.pdbx_seq_one_letter_code
_entity_poly.pdbx_strand_id
1 'polypeptide(L)'
;LPPVSSARGVKDLFDAAEHLRTFPFVDKSRIAVLGMSWGAMRGLEAASPSFVARAGLPPATLSAVVSLYPACHIPAFGSRPAGVDILQPDVATPTLVLMGGQDHETPPEHCISRLEALKERGAPVEWHVFPNATHCWDCSDQHNQRRAPPWAGGRSVVYLYDAKVTDESADRAFDFLSRHLHVEPRR
;
A
#
# COMPACT_ATOMS: atom_id res chain seq x y z
N LEU A 1 12.47 -18.96 7.44
CA LEU A 1 13.08 -18.03 6.49
C LEU A 1 13.29 -16.68 7.19
N PRO A 2 14.41 -16.00 6.98
CA PRO A 2 14.60 -14.66 7.52
C PRO A 2 13.54 -13.72 6.93
N PRO A 3 13.06 -12.72 7.70
CA PRO A 3 12.08 -11.78 7.20
C PRO A 3 12.64 -10.99 6.02
N VAL A 4 11.86 -10.85 4.95
CA VAL A 4 12.24 -10.05 3.79
C VAL A 4 12.31 -8.57 4.20
N SER A 5 13.45 -7.91 3.96
CA SER A 5 13.61 -6.50 4.28
C SER A 5 12.76 -5.62 3.33
N SER A 6 12.43 -4.41 3.80
CA SER A 6 11.73 -3.40 2.97
C SER A 6 12.46 -3.15 1.65
N ALA A 7 13.77 -2.91 1.70
CA ALA A 7 14.58 -2.68 0.51
C ALA A 7 14.53 -3.86 -0.48
N ARG A 8 14.56 -5.10 0.02
CA ARG A 8 14.42 -6.29 -0.82
C ARG A 8 13.05 -6.38 -1.46
N GLY A 9 11.98 -6.11 -0.70
CA GLY A 9 10.62 -6.15 -1.24
C GLY A 9 10.38 -5.09 -2.32
N VAL A 10 10.91 -3.87 -2.15
CA VAL A 10 10.87 -2.83 -3.19
C VAL A 10 11.70 -3.21 -4.40
N LYS A 11 12.88 -3.82 -4.17
CA LYS A 11 13.69 -4.34 -5.29
C LYS A 11 12.94 -5.39 -6.11
N ASP A 12 12.32 -6.37 -5.45
CA ASP A 12 11.55 -7.42 -6.13
C ASP A 12 10.38 -6.83 -6.94
N LEU A 13 9.72 -5.78 -6.43
CA LEU A 13 8.69 -5.04 -7.14
C LEU A 13 9.26 -4.36 -8.39
N PHE A 14 10.42 -3.70 -8.30
CA PHE A 14 11.07 -3.07 -9.44
C PHE A 14 11.56 -4.09 -10.46
N ASP A 15 12.17 -5.20 -10.02
CA ASP A 15 12.60 -6.28 -10.91
C ASP A 15 11.39 -6.86 -11.69
N ALA A 16 10.23 -7.02 -11.03
CA ALA A 16 9.01 -7.45 -11.70
C ALA A 16 8.52 -6.43 -12.74
N ALA A 17 8.55 -5.13 -12.42
CA ALA A 17 8.18 -4.07 -13.34
C ALA A 17 9.13 -4.04 -14.57
N GLU A 18 10.43 -4.17 -14.36
CA GLU A 18 11.41 -4.25 -15.45
C GLU A 18 11.21 -5.51 -16.31
N HIS A 19 10.90 -6.65 -15.66
CA HIS A 19 10.57 -7.87 -16.40
C HIS A 19 9.32 -7.68 -17.27
N LEU A 20 8.26 -7.06 -16.77
CA LEU A 20 7.08 -6.74 -17.56
C LEU A 20 7.43 -5.90 -18.79
N ARG A 21 8.35 -4.95 -18.67
CA ARG A 21 8.80 -4.10 -19.78
C ARG A 21 9.50 -4.88 -20.92
N THR A 22 9.93 -6.11 -20.69
CA THR A 22 10.52 -6.95 -21.74
C THR A 22 9.50 -7.53 -22.71
N PHE A 23 8.22 -7.59 -22.31
CA PHE A 23 7.17 -8.17 -23.16
C PHE A 23 6.71 -7.18 -24.25
N PRO A 24 6.56 -7.63 -25.51
CA PRO A 24 6.22 -6.76 -26.63
C PRO A 24 4.77 -6.23 -26.58
N PHE A 25 3.89 -6.87 -25.80
CA PHE A 25 2.48 -6.49 -25.63
C PHE A 25 2.25 -5.56 -24.42
N VAL A 26 3.30 -5.25 -23.65
CA VAL A 26 3.22 -4.36 -22.49
C VAL A 26 3.62 -2.95 -22.89
N ASP A 27 2.77 -1.98 -22.55
CA ASP A 27 3.13 -0.57 -22.63
C ASP A 27 4.11 -0.23 -21.50
N LYS A 28 5.37 -0.04 -21.86
CA LYS A 28 6.46 0.15 -20.92
C LYS A 28 6.34 1.41 -20.06
N SER A 29 5.57 2.39 -20.54
CA SER A 29 5.33 3.66 -19.86
C SER A 29 4.15 3.61 -18.88
N ARG A 30 3.34 2.54 -18.93
CA ARG A 30 2.10 2.41 -18.18
C ARG A 30 2.09 1.20 -17.25
N ILE A 31 3.00 1.19 -16.29
CA ILE A 31 3.10 0.15 -15.25
C ILE A 31 2.73 0.75 -13.90
N ALA A 32 1.79 0.13 -13.23
CA ALA A 32 1.35 0.51 -11.89
C ALA A 32 1.49 -0.66 -10.93
N VAL A 33 1.40 -0.37 -9.65
CA VAL A 33 1.44 -1.35 -8.56
C VAL A 33 0.13 -1.30 -7.80
N LEU A 34 -0.46 -2.46 -7.56
CA LEU A 34 -1.50 -2.65 -6.56
C LEU A 34 -0.97 -3.62 -5.52
N GLY A 35 -0.96 -3.19 -4.28
CA GLY A 35 -0.46 -3.97 -3.15
C GLY A 35 -1.46 -4.07 -2.01
N MET A 36 -1.41 -5.18 -1.27
CA MET A 36 -2.25 -5.45 -0.12
C MET A 36 -1.38 -5.65 1.12
N SER A 37 -1.76 -5.06 2.27
CA SER A 37 -1.05 -5.22 3.54
C SER A 37 0.45 -4.98 3.39
N TRP A 38 1.28 -5.99 3.59
CA TRP A 38 2.74 -5.89 3.41
C TRP A 38 3.13 -5.44 1.99
N GLY A 39 2.45 -5.92 0.95
CA GLY A 39 2.65 -5.48 -0.44
C GLY A 39 2.28 -4.02 -0.65
N ALA A 40 1.24 -3.53 0.02
CA ALA A 40 0.84 -2.13 0.02
C ALA A 40 1.93 -1.23 0.63
N MET A 41 2.55 -1.66 1.74
CA MET A 41 3.69 -0.96 2.33
C MET A 41 4.87 -0.85 1.35
N ARG A 42 5.16 -1.90 0.58
CA ARG A 42 6.23 -1.86 -0.46
C ARG A 42 5.90 -0.88 -1.57
N GLY A 43 4.62 -0.80 -1.96
CA GLY A 43 4.15 0.21 -2.91
C GLY A 43 4.37 1.64 -2.40
N LEU A 44 4.01 1.92 -1.13
CA LEU A 44 4.24 3.24 -0.50
C LEU A 44 5.73 3.62 -0.46
N GLU A 45 6.60 2.68 -0.11
CA GLU A 45 8.04 2.90 -0.10
C GLU A 45 8.62 3.10 -1.52
N ALA A 46 8.11 2.35 -2.51
CA ALA A 46 8.50 2.51 -3.91
C ALA A 46 8.08 3.86 -4.50
N ALA A 47 7.02 4.49 -3.97
CA ALA A 47 6.55 5.80 -4.37
C ALA A 47 7.43 6.97 -3.88
N SER A 48 8.41 6.69 -2.99
CA SER A 48 9.30 7.68 -2.37
C SER A 48 10.71 7.65 -2.97
N PRO A 49 11.14 8.71 -3.69
CA PRO A 49 12.50 8.81 -4.20
C PRO A 49 13.58 8.69 -3.11
N SER A 50 13.36 9.29 -1.94
CA SER A 50 14.35 9.22 -0.84
C SER A 50 14.49 7.81 -0.26
N PHE A 51 13.39 7.05 -0.17
CA PHE A 51 13.46 5.65 0.24
C PHE A 51 14.26 4.82 -0.78
N VAL A 52 13.94 4.96 -2.06
CA VAL A 52 14.61 4.24 -3.16
C VAL A 52 16.11 4.52 -3.15
N ALA A 53 16.49 5.80 -3.01
CA ALA A 53 17.90 6.20 -2.94
C ALA A 53 18.62 5.62 -1.69
N ARG A 54 18.00 5.71 -0.50
CA ARG A 54 18.60 5.14 0.73
C ARG A 54 18.74 3.62 0.67
N ALA A 55 17.83 2.95 -0.04
CA ALA A 55 17.89 1.51 -0.24
C ALA A 55 18.95 1.10 -1.29
N GLY A 56 19.61 2.05 -1.94
CA GLY A 56 20.61 1.80 -3.00
C GLY A 56 19.98 1.19 -4.25
N LEU A 57 18.69 1.46 -4.50
CA LEU A 57 17.96 0.94 -5.65
C LEU A 57 17.99 1.93 -6.81
N PRO A 58 18.04 1.44 -8.07
CA PRO A 58 17.85 2.31 -9.21
C PRO A 58 16.43 2.88 -9.20
N PRO A 59 16.22 4.15 -9.62
CA PRO A 59 14.88 4.70 -9.75
C PRO A 59 14.11 3.88 -10.80
N ALA A 60 12.89 3.49 -10.46
CA ALA A 60 11.97 2.85 -11.40
C ALA A 60 10.75 3.75 -11.61
N THR A 61 10.30 3.83 -12.85
CA THR A 61 9.13 4.63 -13.20
C THR A 61 7.87 3.80 -13.02
N LEU A 62 7.06 4.18 -12.04
CA LEU A 62 5.71 3.65 -11.84
C LEU A 62 4.71 4.76 -12.15
N SER A 63 3.65 4.44 -12.89
CA SER A 63 2.60 5.40 -13.23
C SER A 63 1.67 5.66 -12.06
N ALA A 64 1.43 4.67 -11.22
CA ALA A 64 0.56 4.78 -10.06
C ALA A 64 0.85 3.67 -9.03
N VAL A 65 0.44 3.93 -7.80
CA VAL A 65 0.45 2.96 -6.69
C VAL A 65 -0.93 2.94 -6.05
N VAL A 66 -1.49 1.75 -5.87
CA VAL A 66 -2.70 1.50 -5.08
C VAL A 66 -2.33 0.64 -3.89
N SER A 67 -2.64 1.10 -2.69
CA SER A 67 -2.28 0.45 -1.42
C SER A 67 -3.52 0.16 -0.60
N LEU A 68 -3.87 -1.12 -0.44
CA LEU A 68 -4.98 -1.59 0.37
C LEU A 68 -4.48 -1.94 1.77
N TYR A 69 -5.12 -1.37 2.78
CA TYR A 69 -4.84 -1.58 4.21
C TYR A 69 -3.34 -1.62 4.58
N PRO A 70 -2.54 -0.62 4.17
CA PRO A 70 -1.13 -0.55 4.54
C PRO A 70 -0.94 -0.11 6.00
N ALA A 71 0.17 -0.50 6.62
CA ALA A 71 0.70 0.30 7.71
C ALA A 71 1.47 1.49 7.13
N CYS A 72 1.11 2.72 7.52
CA CYS A 72 1.90 3.91 7.17
C CYS A 72 3.01 4.20 8.19
N HIS A 73 2.86 3.64 9.38
CA HIS A 73 3.84 3.67 10.45
C HIS A 73 3.78 2.35 11.22
N ILE A 74 4.92 1.80 11.52
CA ILE A 74 5.05 0.65 12.42
C ILE A 74 5.60 1.19 13.74
N PRO A 75 4.84 1.12 14.86
CA PRO A 75 5.32 1.60 16.15
C PRO A 75 6.51 0.79 16.66
N ALA A 76 7.22 1.33 17.62
CA ALA A 76 8.27 0.62 18.33
C ALA A 76 7.70 -0.64 19.01
N PHE A 77 8.33 -1.79 18.82
CA PHE A 77 7.96 -3.04 19.50
C PHE A 77 9.15 -3.99 19.62
N GLY A 78 9.18 -4.79 20.67
CA GLY A 78 10.26 -5.75 20.92
C GLY A 78 11.64 -5.08 20.99
N SER A 79 12.59 -5.57 20.19
CA SER A 79 13.95 -5.02 20.08
C SER A 79 14.08 -3.79 19.17
N ARG A 80 12.98 -3.30 18.61
CA ARG A 80 12.96 -2.07 17.79
C ARG A 80 12.60 -0.87 18.66
N PRO A 81 13.57 -0.07 19.14
CA PRO A 81 13.32 1.02 20.07
C PRO A 81 12.67 2.24 19.43
N ALA A 82 12.77 2.39 18.12
CA ALA A 82 12.12 3.45 17.34
C ALA A 82 11.12 2.87 16.37
N GLY A 83 10.01 3.58 16.15
CA GLY A 83 9.06 3.25 15.08
C GLY A 83 9.67 3.46 13.71
N VAL A 84 9.02 2.90 12.69
CA VAL A 84 9.45 3.03 11.29
C VAL A 84 8.33 3.64 10.48
N ASP A 85 8.61 4.77 9.83
CA ASP A 85 7.71 5.37 8.86
C ASP A 85 7.81 4.64 7.53
N ILE A 86 6.69 4.07 7.09
CA ILE A 86 6.54 3.43 5.79
C ILE A 86 6.14 4.47 4.74
N LEU A 87 5.11 5.28 5.05
CA LEU A 87 4.72 6.40 4.22
C LEU A 87 5.71 7.55 4.44
N GLN A 88 6.54 7.78 3.44
CA GLN A 88 7.59 8.79 3.46
C GLN A 88 7.04 10.19 3.12
N PRO A 89 7.72 11.28 3.52
CA PRO A 89 7.25 12.64 3.29
C PRO A 89 7.44 13.15 1.85
N ASP A 90 8.06 12.38 0.98
CA ASP A 90 8.43 12.76 -0.40
C ASP A 90 7.78 11.86 -1.46
N VAL A 91 6.56 11.37 -1.20
CA VAL A 91 5.79 10.63 -2.20
C VAL A 91 5.66 11.44 -3.49
N ALA A 92 6.18 10.90 -4.59
CA ALA A 92 6.20 11.54 -5.90
C ALA A 92 5.35 10.80 -6.96
N THR A 93 5.11 9.50 -6.77
CA THR A 93 4.24 8.72 -7.65
C THR A 93 2.77 8.90 -7.21
N PRO A 94 1.82 9.09 -8.14
CA PRO A 94 0.39 9.08 -7.83
C PRO A 94 0.01 7.87 -6.99
N THR A 95 -0.57 8.10 -5.81
CA THR A 95 -0.80 7.05 -4.82
C THR A 95 -2.21 7.13 -4.23
N LEU A 96 -2.94 6.01 -4.32
CA LEU A 96 -4.23 5.81 -3.64
C LEU A 96 -4.03 4.89 -2.43
N VAL A 97 -4.54 5.31 -1.26
CA VAL A 97 -4.53 4.50 -0.03
C VAL A 97 -5.95 4.19 0.40
N LEU A 98 -6.30 2.91 0.47
CA LEU A 98 -7.60 2.42 0.91
C LEU A 98 -7.44 1.77 2.29
N MET A 99 -8.25 2.18 3.27
CA MET A 99 -8.07 1.80 4.67
C MET A 99 -9.38 1.32 5.30
N GLY A 100 -9.30 0.39 6.23
CA GLY A 100 -10.43 -0.03 7.05
C GLY A 100 -10.51 0.78 8.34
N GLY A 101 -11.70 1.31 8.67
CA GLY A 101 -11.92 2.07 9.90
C GLY A 101 -11.87 1.21 11.17
N GLN A 102 -12.07 -0.11 11.05
CA GLN A 102 -11.96 -1.08 12.13
C GLN A 102 -10.70 -1.96 11.99
N ASP A 103 -9.73 -1.49 11.22
CA ASP A 103 -8.45 -2.19 11.08
C ASP A 103 -7.57 -1.92 12.29
N HIS A 104 -7.49 -2.90 13.18
CA HIS A 104 -6.65 -2.85 14.37
C HIS A 104 -5.25 -3.47 14.15
N GLU A 105 -4.98 -4.03 12.97
CA GLU A 105 -3.65 -4.50 12.59
C GLU A 105 -2.81 -3.37 12.00
N THR A 106 -3.40 -2.60 11.10
CA THR A 106 -2.80 -1.42 10.47
C THR A 106 -3.73 -0.21 10.63
N PRO A 107 -3.80 0.37 11.83
CA PRO A 107 -4.76 1.41 12.17
C PRO A 107 -4.71 2.61 11.21
N PRO A 108 -5.85 3.05 10.64
CA PRO A 108 -5.90 4.11 9.64
C PRO A 108 -5.38 5.45 10.16
N GLU A 109 -5.42 5.69 11.46
CA GLU A 109 -4.92 6.91 12.11
C GLU A 109 -3.44 7.13 11.84
N HIS A 110 -2.67 6.05 11.71
CA HIS A 110 -1.23 6.12 11.36
C HIS A 110 -0.98 6.64 9.94
N CYS A 111 -1.98 6.52 9.06
CA CYS A 111 -1.93 7.00 7.68
C CYS A 111 -2.51 8.42 7.55
N ILE A 112 -3.68 8.68 8.14
CA ILE A 112 -4.50 9.87 7.87
C ILE A 112 -3.70 11.15 8.07
N SER A 113 -3.10 11.36 9.24
CA SER A 113 -2.34 12.57 9.53
C SER A 113 -1.15 12.79 8.58
N ARG A 114 -0.52 11.69 8.14
CA ARG A 114 0.59 11.74 7.16
C ARG A 114 0.11 12.06 5.77
N LEU A 115 -1.03 11.50 5.35
CA LEU A 115 -1.64 11.76 4.06
C LEU A 115 -2.14 13.21 3.95
N GLU A 116 -2.73 13.73 5.02
CA GLU A 116 -3.14 15.15 5.11
C GLU A 116 -1.92 16.08 4.93
N ALA A 117 -0.84 15.83 5.68
CA ALA A 117 0.39 16.60 5.56
C ALA A 117 1.07 16.49 4.18
N LEU A 118 0.95 15.35 3.51
CA LEU A 118 1.40 15.17 2.13
C LEU A 118 0.53 15.96 1.16
N LYS A 119 -0.79 15.91 1.32
CA LYS A 119 -1.75 16.63 0.48
C LYS A 119 -1.57 18.13 0.57
N GLU A 120 -1.38 18.68 1.77
CA GLU A 120 -1.09 20.10 2.00
C GLU A 120 0.16 20.58 1.26
N ARG A 121 1.14 19.70 1.07
CA ARG A 121 2.37 19.96 0.30
C ARG A 121 2.24 19.70 -1.20
N GLY A 122 1.04 19.36 -1.68
CA GLY A 122 0.79 19.09 -3.09
C GLY A 122 1.26 17.74 -3.58
N ALA A 123 1.57 16.78 -2.69
CA ALA A 123 1.91 15.42 -3.11
C ALA A 123 0.69 14.75 -3.77
N PRO A 124 0.90 13.89 -4.79
CA PRO A 124 -0.16 13.27 -5.56
C PRO A 124 -0.77 12.08 -4.81
N VAL A 125 -1.41 12.33 -3.66
CA VAL A 125 -2.02 11.32 -2.80
C VAL A 125 -3.53 11.49 -2.72
N GLU A 126 -4.25 10.35 -2.79
CA GLU A 126 -5.68 10.21 -2.55
C GLU A 126 -5.88 9.09 -1.53
N TRP A 127 -6.96 9.16 -0.74
CA TRP A 127 -7.29 8.07 0.17
C TRP A 127 -8.78 7.97 0.45
N HIS A 128 -9.19 6.78 0.91
CA HIS A 128 -10.52 6.54 1.42
C HIS A 128 -10.48 5.61 2.63
N VAL A 129 -11.39 5.84 3.60
CA VAL A 129 -11.58 4.98 4.77
C VAL A 129 -12.95 4.34 4.67
N PHE A 130 -13.01 3.01 4.70
CA PHE A 130 -14.25 2.25 4.82
C PHE A 130 -14.59 2.09 6.31
N PRO A 131 -15.59 2.77 6.86
CA PRO A 131 -15.73 2.94 8.32
C PRO A 131 -15.82 1.64 9.12
N ASN A 132 -16.43 0.61 8.52
CA ASN A 132 -16.69 -0.67 9.18
C ASN A 132 -15.78 -1.81 8.74
N ALA A 133 -14.88 -1.58 7.78
CA ALA A 133 -13.97 -2.60 7.28
C ALA A 133 -12.83 -2.88 8.26
N THR A 134 -12.48 -4.15 8.38
CA THR A 134 -11.31 -4.62 9.12
C THR A 134 -10.12 -4.84 8.17
N HIS A 135 -8.98 -5.32 8.69
CA HIS A 135 -7.89 -5.78 7.83
C HIS A 135 -8.35 -6.91 6.91
N CYS A 136 -7.82 -6.97 5.68
CA CYS A 136 -8.12 -8.08 4.76
C CYS A 136 -9.62 -8.26 4.46
N TRP A 137 -10.36 -7.15 4.25
CA TRP A 137 -11.80 -7.20 3.95
C TRP A 137 -12.16 -7.94 2.66
N ASP A 138 -11.18 -8.18 1.81
CA ASP A 138 -11.27 -8.90 0.53
C ASP A 138 -10.86 -10.39 0.62
N CYS A 139 -10.44 -10.86 1.79
CA CYS A 139 -9.95 -12.22 2.00
C CYS A 139 -11.09 -13.15 2.48
N SER A 140 -11.87 -13.70 1.55
CA SER A 140 -13.00 -14.57 1.89
C SER A 140 -12.59 -15.86 2.60
N ASP A 141 -11.40 -16.38 2.32
CA ASP A 141 -10.82 -17.58 2.94
C ASP A 141 -10.32 -17.33 4.37
N GLN A 142 -10.20 -16.08 4.80
CA GLN A 142 -9.76 -15.68 6.13
C GLN A 142 -10.90 -15.10 7.00
N HIS A 143 -12.13 -15.17 6.55
CA HIS A 143 -13.28 -14.65 7.29
C HIS A 143 -13.36 -15.23 8.70
N ASN A 144 -13.54 -14.35 9.72
CA ASN A 144 -13.53 -14.67 11.15
C ASN A 144 -12.20 -15.19 11.73
N GLN A 145 -11.11 -15.18 10.96
CA GLN A 145 -9.82 -15.49 11.55
C GLN A 145 -9.40 -14.44 12.56
N ARG A 146 -8.84 -14.89 13.67
CA ARG A 146 -8.26 -14.05 14.71
C ARG A 146 -6.76 -14.20 14.74
N ARG A 147 -6.07 -13.08 14.84
CA ARG A 147 -4.61 -13.01 14.94
C ARG A 147 -4.22 -12.07 16.09
N ALA A 148 -3.02 -12.25 16.61
CA ALA A 148 -2.44 -11.37 17.62
C ALA A 148 -1.03 -10.97 17.17
N PRO A 149 -0.90 -10.12 16.13
CA PRO A 149 0.40 -9.73 15.64
C PRO A 149 1.16 -8.92 16.71
N PRO A 150 2.48 -9.10 16.84
CA PRO A 150 3.28 -8.45 17.90
C PRO A 150 3.19 -6.92 17.89
N TRP A 151 3.03 -6.33 16.70
CA TRP A 151 2.92 -4.89 16.52
C TRP A 151 1.54 -4.32 16.88
N ALA A 152 0.52 -5.15 17.08
CA ALA A 152 -0.80 -4.71 17.52
C ALA A 152 -0.88 -4.46 19.05
N GLY A 153 0.26 -4.43 19.73
CA GLY A 153 0.29 -4.14 21.17
C GLY A 153 -0.46 -5.17 22.04
N GLY A 154 -0.46 -6.45 21.62
CA GLY A 154 -1.17 -7.53 22.32
C GLY A 154 -2.68 -7.58 22.04
N ARG A 155 -3.21 -6.74 21.16
CA ARG A 155 -4.63 -6.78 20.75
C ARG A 155 -4.87 -7.96 19.80
N SER A 156 -6.00 -8.63 19.98
CA SER A 156 -6.50 -9.57 18.98
C SER A 156 -7.16 -8.79 17.86
N VAL A 157 -6.72 -9.04 16.63
CA VAL A 157 -7.35 -8.51 15.40
C VAL A 157 -8.23 -9.59 14.79
N VAL A 158 -9.33 -9.19 14.16
CA VAL A 158 -10.23 -10.09 13.44
C VAL A 158 -10.30 -9.66 11.99
N TYR A 159 -10.30 -10.63 11.07
CA TYR A 159 -10.49 -10.40 9.64
C TYR A 159 -11.95 -10.70 9.29
N LEU A 160 -12.65 -9.73 8.78
CA LEU A 160 -14.03 -9.87 8.33
C LEU A 160 -14.10 -9.57 6.83
N TYR A 161 -14.33 -10.61 6.05
CA TYR A 161 -14.65 -10.44 4.64
C TYR A 161 -15.94 -9.64 4.49
N ASP A 162 -15.90 -8.65 3.63
CA ASP A 162 -17.03 -7.80 3.26
C ASP A 162 -17.09 -7.63 1.74
N ALA A 163 -18.07 -8.32 1.11
CA ALA A 163 -18.21 -8.32 -0.34
C ALA A 163 -18.45 -6.92 -0.90
N LYS A 164 -19.26 -6.10 -0.20
CA LYS A 164 -19.58 -4.74 -0.65
C LYS A 164 -18.33 -3.83 -0.61
N VAL A 165 -17.55 -3.91 0.46
CA VAL A 165 -16.30 -3.14 0.56
C VAL A 165 -15.28 -3.66 -0.44
N THR A 166 -15.24 -4.97 -0.69
CA THR A 166 -14.38 -5.58 -1.72
C THR A 166 -14.69 -4.98 -3.10
N ASP A 167 -15.96 -4.98 -3.51
CA ASP A 167 -16.37 -4.42 -4.79
C ASP A 167 -16.10 -2.91 -4.85
N GLU A 168 -16.48 -2.13 -3.84
CA GLU A 168 -16.26 -0.69 -3.81
C GLU A 168 -14.77 -0.33 -3.82
N SER A 169 -13.94 -1.08 -3.12
CA SER A 169 -12.48 -0.86 -3.11
C SER A 169 -11.85 -1.19 -4.46
N ALA A 170 -12.35 -2.23 -5.15
CA ALA A 170 -11.93 -2.56 -6.50
C ALA A 170 -12.32 -1.46 -7.51
N ASP A 171 -13.56 -0.96 -7.46
CA ASP A 171 -14.01 0.14 -8.32
C ASP A 171 -13.14 1.39 -8.14
N ARG A 172 -12.87 1.80 -6.90
CA ARG A 172 -11.98 2.94 -6.60
C ARG A 172 -10.56 2.73 -7.11
N ALA A 173 -10.03 1.50 -6.97
CA ALA A 173 -8.70 1.15 -7.46
C ALA A 173 -8.65 1.21 -9.00
N PHE A 174 -9.65 0.65 -9.68
CA PHE A 174 -9.73 0.67 -11.15
C PHE A 174 -9.92 2.08 -11.70
N ASP A 175 -10.77 2.90 -11.09
CA ASP A 175 -10.97 4.30 -11.49
C ASP A 175 -9.68 5.10 -11.35
N PHE A 176 -8.97 4.93 -10.24
CA PHE A 176 -7.67 5.56 -10.01
C PHE A 176 -6.64 5.11 -11.04
N LEU A 177 -6.48 3.80 -11.24
CA LEU A 177 -5.55 3.24 -12.21
C LEU A 177 -5.89 3.67 -13.63
N SER A 178 -7.17 3.71 -14.02
CA SER A 178 -7.60 4.13 -15.36
C SER A 178 -7.18 5.57 -15.65
N ARG A 179 -7.33 6.47 -14.68
CA ARG A 179 -6.89 7.88 -14.80
C ARG A 179 -5.37 8.00 -15.02
N HIS A 180 -4.58 7.25 -14.26
CA HIS A 180 -3.12 7.36 -14.27
C HIS A 180 -2.42 6.47 -15.31
N LEU A 181 -3.10 5.44 -15.80
CA LEU A 181 -2.63 4.62 -16.92
C LEU A 181 -3.20 5.08 -18.27
N HIS A 182 -4.06 6.13 -18.28
CA HIS A 182 -4.72 6.64 -19.49
C HIS A 182 -5.43 5.53 -20.27
N VAL A 183 -6.19 4.68 -19.55
CA VAL A 183 -6.97 3.58 -20.13
C VAL A 183 -8.45 3.94 -20.03
N GLU A 184 -9.16 3.84 -21.15
CA GLU A 184 -10.61 4.01 -21.14
C GLU A 184 -11.25 2.93 -20.25
N PRO A 185 -12.16 3.30 -19.33
CA PRO A 185 -12.89 2.31 -18.53
C PRO A 185 -13.67 1.38 -19.47
N ARG A 186 -13.58 0.08 -19.26
CA ARG A 186 -14.45 -0.87 -19.98
C ARG A 186 -15.89 -0.58 -19.56
N ARG A 187 -16.71 -0.22 -20.53
CA ARG A 187 -18.16 -0.04 -20.36
C ARG A 187 -18.84 -1.38 -20.16
#